data_111dbdb7580f80f5945575a6fcec8d11
#
_entry.id   111dbdb7580f80f5945575a6fcec8d11
#
_cell.length_a   1.000
_cell.length_b   1.000
_cell.length_c   1.000
_cell.angle_alpha   90.00
_cell.angle_beta   90.00
_cell.angle_gamma   90.00
#
_symmetry.space_group_name_H-M   'P 1'
#
loop_
_entity.id
_entity.type
_entity.pdbx_description
1 polymer ?
#
loop_
_entity_poly.entity_id
_entity_poly.type
_entity_poly.pdbx_seq_one_letter_code
_entity_poly.pdbx_strand_id
1 'polypeptide(L)'
;MKTALTVLLLGLLILIGVAVASSPDSAVDHGKEVYAVQKCALCHSIAGIGGKKLALDGVGSRLKPEDVRKWIRTPKEMKANTTMKPYPNLLEKDLNDLSAYLSTLK
;
A
#
# COMPACT_ATOMS: atom_id res chain seq x y z
N MET A 1 48.74 2.98 -51.78
CA MET A 1 48.05 2.04 -50.90
C MET A 1 47.23 2.82 -49.90
N LYS A 2 45.94 2.82 -50.08
CA LYS A 2 45.03 3.47 -49.14
C LYS A 2 44.33 2.39 -48.33
N THR A 3 44.75 2.26 -47.12
CA THR A 3 44.03 1.44 -46.16
C THR A 3 42.86 2.23 -45.63
N ALA A 4 41.65 1.89 -46.08
CA ALA A 4 40.43 2.41 -45.52
C ALA A 4 40.23 1.75 -44.14
N LEU A 5 40.45 2.52 -43.09
CA LEU A 5 40.11 2.10 -41.74
C LEU A 5 38.62 2.33 -41.56
N THR A 6 37.84 1.29 -41.82
CA THR A 6 36.41 1.29 -41.50
C THR A 6 36.28 1.10 -40.00
N VAL A 7 36.15 2.20 -39.28
CA VAL A 7 35.80 2.18 -37.87
C VAL A 7 34.30 1.80 -37.81
N LEU A 8 34.04 0.53 -37.55
CA LEU A 8 32.72 0.08 -37.23
C LEU A 8 32.41 0.52 -35.78
N LEU A 9 31.80 1.67 -35.63
CA LEU A 9 31.20 2.07 -34.36
C LEU A 9 29.98 1.20 -34.14
N LEU A 10 30.19 0.05 -33.48
CA LEU A 10 29.08 -0.66 -32.85
C LEU A 10 28.60 0.20 -31.69
N GLY A 11 27.57 0.99 -31.97
CA GLY A 11 26.80 1.64 -30.93
C GLY A 11 26.10 0.59 -30.09
N LEU A 12 26.72 0.23 -28.98
CA LEU A 12 26.09 -0.57 -27.96
C LEU A 12 25.01 0.31 -27.32
N LEU A 13 23.78 0.21 -27.84
CA LEU A 13 22.60 0.74 -27.17
C LEU A 13 22.39 -0.09 -25.90
N ILE A 14 22.95 0.37 -24.81
CA ILE A 14 22.58 -0.14 -23.49
C ILE A 14 21.21 0.42 -23.20
N LEU A 15 20.18 -0.37 -23.46
CA LEU A 15 18.84 -0.15 -22.92
C LEU A 15 18.93 -0.34 -21.41
N ILE A 16 19.21 0.74 -20.70
CA ILE A 16 19.07 0.75 -19.24
C ILE A 16 17.58 0.74 -18.98
N GLY A 17 17.04 -0.44 -18.77
CA GLY A 17 15.68 -0.59 -18.27
C GLY A 17 15.62 0.01 -16.86
N VAL A 18 15.03 1.18 -16.74
CA VAL A 18 14.72 1.75 -15.42
C VAL A 18 13.59 0.93 -14.85
N ALA A 19 13.93 -0.01 -13.97
CA ALA A 19 12.92 -0.68 -13.15
C ALA A 19 12.38 0.37 -12.17
N VAL A 20 11.15 0.83 -12.40
CA VAL A 20 10.45 1.69 -11.45
C VAL A 20 9.98 0.79 -10.31
N ALA A 21 10.81 0.62 -9.29
CA ALA A 21 10.38 0.02 -8.03
C ALA A 21 9.49 1.02 -7.30
N SER A 22 8.26 0.61 -6.93
CA SER A 22 7.40 1.40 -6.06
C SER A 22 8.12 1.65 -4.74
N SER A 23 8.35 2.93 -4.36
CA SER A 23 8.95 3.26 -3.08
C SER A 23 7.97 2.95 -1.94
N PRO A 24 8.46 2.64 -0.71
CA PRO A 24 7.58 2.48 0.46
C PRO A 24 6.67 3.69 0.69
N ASP A 25 7.16 4.90 0.43
CA ASP A 25 6.37 6.14 0.55
C ASP A 25 5.23 6.19 -0.45
N SER A 26 5.44 5.69 -1.68
CA SER A 26 4.39 5.58 -2.70
C SER A 26 3.28 4.62 -2.28
N ALA A 27 3.61 3.49 -1.66
CA ALA A 27 2.64 2.54 -1.14
C ALA A 27 1.82 3.15 0.01
N VAL A 28 2.47 3.86 0.92
CA VAL A 28 1.80 4.56 2.04
C VAL A 28 0.86 5.64 1.52
N ASP A 29 1.29 6.44 0.55
CA ASP A 29 0.45 7.48 -0.05
C ASP A 29 -0.76 6.89 -0.77
N HIS A 30 -0.58 5.82 -1.53
CA HIS A 30 -1.69 5.10 -2.14
C HIS A 30 -2.61 4.49 -1.07
N GLY A 31 -2.07 3.97 0.01
CA GLY A 31 -2.84 3.46 1.14
C GLY A 31 -3.74 4.52 1.77
N LYS A 32 -3.27 5.77 1.88
CA LYS A 32 -4.10 6.91 2.31
C LYS A 32 -5.26 7.16 1.35
N GLU A 33 -5.02 7.07 0.05
CA GLU A 33 -6.07 7.22 -0.95
C GLU A 33 -7.11 6.09 -0.83
N VAL A 34 -6.66 4.85 -0.66
CA VAL A 34 -7.55 3.70 -0.45
C VAL A 34 -8.40 3.89 0.81
N TYR A 35 -7.79 4.36 1.90
CA TYR A 35 -8.50 4.69 3.14
C TYR A 35 -9.65 5.69 2.90
N ALA A 36 -9.38 6.73 2.14
CA ALA A 36 -10.37 7.73 1.78
C ALA A 36 -11.48 7.18 0.86
N VAL A 37 -11.10 6.47 -0.20
CA VAL A 37 -12.04 5.90 -1.19
C VAL A 37 -12.96 4.88 -0.55
N GLN A 38 -12.43 4.04 0.35
CA GLN A 38 -13.21 3.02 1.05
C GLN A 38 -14.02 3.60 2.22
N LYS A 39 -13.91 4.89 2.49
CA LYS A 39 -14.67 5.60 3.53
C LYS A 39 -14.46 5.03 4.94
N CYS A 40 -13.25 4.62 5.23
CA CYS A 40 -12.88 4.09 6.55
C CYS A 40 -13.12 5.13 7.67
N ALA A 41 -12.98 6.41 7.34
CA ALA A 41 -13.20 7.53 8.26
C ALA A 41 -14.66 7.70 8.71
N LEU A 42 -15.62 7.00 8.11
CA LEU A 42 -17.00 7.02 8.62
C LEU A 42 -17.12 6.39 10.01
N CYS A 43 -16.27 5.41 10.32
CA CYS A 43 -16.26 4.71 11.60
C CYS A 43 -14.99 4.95 12.41
N HIS A 44 -13.87 5.13 11.74
CA HIS A 44 -12.56 5.26 12.37
C HIS A 44 -12.08 6.70 12.40
N SER A 45 -11.34 7.04 13.46
CA SER A 45 -10.61 8.31 13.52
C SER A 45 -9.10 8.07 13.46
N ILE A 46 -8.40 9.05 12.92
CA ILE A 46 -6.94 9.17 12.96
C ILE A 46 -6.64 10.62 13.37
N ALA A 47 -5.84 10.80 14.40
CA ALA A 47 -5.51 12.13 14.94
C ALA A 47 -6.78 12.98 15.26
N GLY A 48 -7.82 12.33 15.75
CA GLY A 48 -9.08 12.98 16.11
C GLY A 48 -10.01 13.29 14.93
N ILE A 49 -9.64 12.94 13.70
CA ILE A 49 -10.43 13.21 12.50
C ILE A 49 -11.11 11.91 12.05
N GLY A 50 -12.43 11.93 11.95
CA GLY A 50 -13.25 10.82 11.49
C GLY A 50 -14.28 10.36 12.51
N GLY A 51 -14.80 9.13 12.30
CA GLY A 51 -15.83 8.53 13.13
C GLY A 51 -15.31 8.12 14.51
N LYS A 52 -16.24 7.91 15.43
CA LYS A 52 -15.93 7.69 16.85
C LYS A 52 -15.98 6.23 17.30
N LYS A 53 -16.18 5.29 16.39
CA LYS A 53 -16.27 3.87 16.77
C LYS A 53 -14.95 3.31 17.27
N LEU A 54 -13.85 3.62 16.58
CA LEU A 54 -12.51 3.18 16.96
C LEU A 54 -11.46 4.09 16.35
N ALA A 55 -10.62 4.68 17.21
CA ALA A 55 -9.41 5.38 16.78
C ALA A 55 -8.38 4.37 16.28
N LEU A 56 -7.79 4.65 15.13
CA LEU A 56 -6.72 3.83 14.54
C LEU A 56 -5.31 4.31 14.92
N ASP A 57 -5.23 5.38 15.73
CA ASP A 57 -3.96 5.85 16.27
C ASP A 57 -3.23 4.71 17.00
N GLY A 58 -1.98 4.50 16.66
CA GLY A 58 -1.17 3.45 17.26
C GLY A 58 -1.45 2.02 16.76
N VAL A 59 -2.34 1.83 15.79
CA VAL A 59 -2.68 0.47 15.30
C VAL A 59 -1.47 -0.27 14.76
N GLY A 60 -0.52 0.43 14.13
CA GLY A 60 0.71 -0.16 13.62
C GLY A 60 1.66 -0.67 14.70
N SER A 61 1.46 -0.26 15.96
CA SER A 61 2.20 -0.82 17.11
C SER A 61 1.48 -1.99 17.77
N ARG A 62 0.18 -2.14 17.54
CA ARG A 62 -0.65 -3.18 18.16
C ARG A 62 -0.85 -4.41 17.29
N LEU A 63 -0.92 -4.23 15.97
CA LEU A 63 -1.22 -5.27 15.00
C LEU A 63 -0.09 -5.45 14.01
N LYS A 64 0.18 -6.69 13.65
CA LYS A 64 1.06 -7.02 12.53
C LYS A 64 0.35 -6.73 11.20
N PRO A 65 1.09 -6.47 10.11
CA PRO A 65 0.49 -6.23 8.79
C PRO A 65 -0.49 -7.32 8.34
N GLU A 66 -0.19 -8.60 8.63
CA GLU A 66 -1.09 -9.71 8.28
C GLU A 66 -2.43 -9.62 9.03
N ASP A 67 -2.39 -9.20 10.29
CA ASP A 67 -3.61 -9.05 11.09
C ASP A 67 -4.44 -7.86 10.62
N VAL A 68 -3.80 -6.76 10.25
CA VAL A 68 -4.47 -5.62 9.62
C VAL A 68 -5.21 -6.06 8.35
N ARG A 69 -4.55 -6.85 7.49
CA ARG A 69 -5.15 -7.39 6.27
C ARG A 69 -6.37 -8.26 6.58
N LYS A 70 -6.29 -9.13 7.57
CA LYS A 70 -7.41 -9.99 7.98
C LYS A 70 -8.57 -9.17 8.52
N TRP A 71 -8.31 -8.15 9.33
CA TRP A 71 -9.35 -7.25 9.81
C TRP A 71 -10.11 -6.57 8.67
N ILE A 72 -9.43 -6.22 7.59
CA ILE A 72 -10.05 -5.59 6.43
C ILE A 72 -10.82 -6.60 5.58
N ARG A 73 -10.25 -7.75 5.29
CA ARG A 73 -10.86 -8.80 4.45
C ARG A 73 -11.99 -9.54 5.13
N THR A 74 -11.71 -10.01 6.32
CA THR A 74 -12.53 -10.99 7.05
C THR A 74 -12.57 -10.65 8.54
N PRO A 75 -13.14 -9.49 8.91
CA PRO A 75 -13.09 -9.00 10.29
C PRO A 75 -13.72 -9.99 11.28
N LYS A 76 -14.71 -10.78 10.88
CA LYS A 76 -15.36 -11.77 11.77
C LYS A 76 -14.46 -12.96 12.10
N GLU A 77 -13.41 -13.23 11.32
CA GLU A 77 -12.38 -14.20 11.71
C GLU A 77 -11.51 -13.68 12.85
N MET A 78 -11.37 -12.35 12.95
CA MET A 78 -10.61 -11.72 14.04
C MET A 78 -11.45 -11.56 15.30
N LYS A 79 -12.73 -11.25 15.14
CA LYS A 79 -13.69 -11.10 16.23
C LYS A 79 -15.10 -11.41 15.73
N ALA A 80 -15.69 -12.51 16.19
CA ALA A 80 -16.94 -13.04 15.65
C ALA A 80 -18.12 -12.05 15.71
N ASN A 81 -18.19 -11.22 16.74
CA ASN A 81 -19.26 -10.24 16.94
C ASN A 81 -18.88 -8.80 16.53
N THR A 82 -17.84 -8.63 15.71
CA THR A 82 -17.49 -7.31 15.21
C THR A 82 -18.59 -6.74 14.32
N THR A 83 -18.77 -5.42 14.36
CA THR A 83 -19.64 -4.68 13.44
C THR A 83 -18.89 -4.14 12.25
N MET A 84 -17.58 -4.35 12.16
CA MET A 84 -16.77 -3.90 11.05
C MET A 84 -17.21 -4.58 9.75
N LYS A 85 -17.42 -3.78 8.70
CA LYS A 85 -17.79 -4.26 7.37
C LYS A 85 -16.59 -4.98 6.73
N PRO A 86 -16.78 -6.16 6.11
CA PRO A 86 -15.73 -6.82 5.35
C PRO A 86 -15.51 -6.17 3.98
N TYR A 87 -14.29 -6.28 3.47
CA TYR A 87 -13.90 -5.85 2.12
C TYR A 87 -13.29 -7.04 1.35
N PRO A 88 -14.09 -8.05 1.00
CA PRO A 88 -13.58 -9.29 0.40
C PRO A 88 -13.06 -9.10 -1.03
N ASN A 89 -13.55 -8.08 -1.74
CA ASN A 89 -13.24 -7.82 -3.14
C ASN A 89 -12.21 -6.69 -3.35
N LEU A 90 -11.63 -6.17 -2.28
CA LEU A 90 -10.58 -5.17 -2.40
C LEU A 90 -9.36 -5.78 -3.13
N LEU A 91 -8.84 -5.08 -4.13
CA LEU A 91 -7.68 -5.55 -4.89
C LEU A 91 -6.49 -5.78 -3.95
N GLU A 92 -5.67 -6.78 -4.24
CA GLU A 92 -4.50 -7.13 -3.41
C GLU A 92 -3.55 -5.93 -3.25
N LYS A 93 -3.31 -5.18 -4.32
CA LYS A 93 -2.48 -3.98 -4.24
C LYS A 93 -3.06 -2.94 -3.28
N ASP A 94 -4.36 -2.69 -3.37
CA ASP A 94 -5.04 -1.72 -2.51
C ASP A 94 -5.01 -2.17 -1.05
N LEU A 95 -5.24 -3.45 -0.80
CA LEU A 95 -5.16 -4.03 0.53
C LEU A 95 -3.74 -3.93 1.11
N ASN A 96 -2.72 -4.24 0.31
CA ASN A 96 -1.33 -4.15 0.73
C ASN A 96 -0.94 -2.71 1.06
N ASP A 97 -1.31 -1.76 0.23
CA ASP A 97 -0.95 -0.37 0.41
C ASP A 97 -1.74 0.27 1.56
N LEU A 98 -3.01 -0.09 1.74
CA LEU A 98 -3.79 0.30 2.90
C LEU A 98 -3.17 -0.24 4.19
N SER A 99 -2.78 -1.51 4.20
CA SER A 99 -2.09 -2.12 5.34
C SER A 99 -0.75 -1.43 5.63
N ALA A 100 0.01 -1.09 4.59
CA ALA A 100 1.27 -0.35 4.74
C ALA A 100 1.03 1.02 5.39
N TYR A 101 0.00 1.73 4.94
CA TYR A 101 -0.37 3.02 5.54
C TYR A 101 -0.75 2.88 7.02
N LEU A 102 -1.66 1.96 7.34
CA LEU A 102 -2.11 1.75 8.72
C LEU A 102 -0.96 1.29 9.62
N SER A 103 -0.02 0.55 9.09
CA SER A 103 1.17 0.10 9.84
C SER A 103 2.13 1.25 10.19
N THR A 104 2.01 2.40 9.54
CA THR A 104 2.77 3.62 9.92
C THR A 104 2.21 4.33 11.14
N LEU A 105 0.98 4.02 11.54
CA LEU A 105 0.31 4.65 12.68
C LEU A 105 0.80 4.03 13.99
N LYS A 106 1.94 4.51 14.48
CA LYS A 106 2.60 4.05 15.71
C LYS A 106 2.10 4.76 16.97
#